data_db7f49f17a0c11a473a4f1509d2e585d
#
_entry.id   db7f49f17a0c11a473a4f1509d2e585d
#
_cell.length_a   1.000
_cell.length_b   1.000
_cell.length_c   1.000
_cell.angle_alpha   90.00
_cell.angle_beta   90.00
_cell.angle_gamma   90.00
#
_symmetry.space_group_name_H-M   'P 1'
#
loop_
_entity.id
_entity.type
_entity.pdbx_description
1 polymer ?
#
loop_
_entity_poly.entity_id
_entity_poly.type
_entity_poly.pdbx_seq_one_letter_code
_entity_poly.pdbx_strand_id
1 'polypeptide(L)'
;LSLLLIFIQSCGQVVKKDKIPMNWSNFNLDLPEGIEVYLGINKKIPLKAWVAKIDLSNKYISVRVLSSNDKDQRATPMQFLEENSAKIIINGGYFNSDKEPTEHVGLLKTKGNLEEPASHSVYRDSERYHISRGAFGVTYSGEVDIAWCSTKNDSIFEWSRPLQNRPGFPNDSIPFLDGKYWDVRDALHAGPVLISGGKIDLNIEDEVFFNTPVAGVQPRSAIGYTKDQQLILMIVDGRQVESRGVYLEELAIMMSEFKCVEALNLDGGRSSAMVADSRLLNRPAGLTTQREVMSAIGIFYNK
;
A
#
# COMPACT_ATOMS: atom_id res chain seq x y z
N LEU A 1 1.84 -60.08 1.49
CA LEU A 1 1.77 -58.87 2.32
C LEU A 1 1.57 -57.68 1.39
N SER A 2 0.32 -57.22 1.28
CA SER A 2 -0.05 -56.08 0.43
C SER A 2 0.02 -54.81 1.26
N LEU A 3 0.90 -53.86 0.90
CA LEU A 3 1.02 -52.58 1.55
C LEU A 3 -0.03 -51.62 0.94
N LEU A 4 -1.04 -51.27 1.73
CA LEU A 4 -2.06 -50.26 1.37
C LEU A 4 -1.49 -48.86 1.61
N LEU A 5 -1.10 -48.17 0.54
CA LEU A 5 -0.74 -46.72 0.62
C LEU A 5 -2.03 -45.89 0.76
N ILE A 6 -2.24 -45.38 1.95
CA ILE A 6 -3.32 -44.38 2.20
C ILE A 6 -2.77 -43.03 1.74
N PHE A 7 -3.27 -42.53 0.61
CA PHE A 7 -3.12 -41.14 0.22
C PHE A 7 -4.05 -40.26 1.09
N ILE A 8 -3.48 -39.54 2.05
CA ILE A 8 -4.19 -38.49 2.76
C ILE A 8 -4.23 -37.25 1.81
N GLN A 9 -5.32 -37.11 1.06
CA GLN A 9 -5.63 -35.86 0.40
C GLN A 9 -5.94 -34.80 1.49
N SER A 10 -4.99 -33.92 1.77
CA SER A 10 -5.24 -32.70 2.51
C SER A 10 -6.12 -31.81 1.65
N CYS A 11 -7.42 -31.91 1.86
CA CYS A 11 -8.40 -30.98 1.33
C CYS A 11 -8.26 -29.67 2.12
N GLY A 12 -7.48 -28.73 1.60
CA GLY A 12 -7.42 -27.38 2.11
C GLY A 12 -8.81 -26.77 2.01
N GLN A 13 -9.53 -26.71 3.12
CA GLN A 13 -10.74 -25.93 3.22
C GLN A 13 -10.38 -24.47 2.95
N VAL A 14 -10.78 -23.95 1.80
CA VAL A 14 -10.83 -22.52 1.54
C VAL A 14 -11.82 -21.94 2.54
N VAL A 15 -11.32 -21.45 3.66
CA VAL A 15 -12.13 -20.69 4.61
C VAL A 15 -12.60 -19.45 3.84
N LYS A 16 -13.88 -19.42 3.45
CA LYS A 16 -14.54 -18.20 2.99
C LYS A 16 -14.45 -17.23 4.17
N LYS A 17 -13.48 -16.33 4.15
CA LYS A 17 -13.45 -15.24 5.12
C LYS A 17 -14.68 -14.37 4.88
N ASP A 18 -15.50 -14.25 5.91
CA ASP A 18 -16.73 -13.47 5.86
C ASP A 18 -16.42 -12.01 5.53
N LYS A 19 -17.30 -11.40 4.70
CA LYS A 19 -17.24 -9.96 4.42
C LYS A 19 -17.20 -9.17 5.74
N ILE A 20 -16.47 -8.07 5.73
CA ILE A 20 -16.54 -7.10 6.83
C ILE A 20 -17.69 -6.14 6.50
N PRO A 21 -18.85 -6.27 7.13
CA PRO A 21 -20.02 -5.48 6.74
C PRO A 21 -19.84 -4.03 7.14
N MET A 22 -19.32 -3.21 6.22
CA MET A 22 -19.22 -1.76 6.38
C MET A 22 -20.46 -1.07 5.82
N ASN A 23 -21.02 -0.12 6.59
CA ASN A 23 -22.05 0.79 6.10
C ASN A 23 -21.37 2.02 5.50
N TRP A 24 -21.26 2.05 4.17
CA TRP A 24 -20.67 3.15 3.43
C TRP A 24 -21.69 4.25 3.14
N SER A 25 -21.31 5.49 3.39
CA SER A 25 -22.07 6.69 3.04
C SER A 25 -21.15 7.72 2.37
N ASN A 26 -21.70 8.48 1.43
CA ASN A 26 -20.94 9.58 0.82
C ASN A 26 -20.50 10.57 1.90
N PHE A 27 -19.23 10.95 1.85
CA PHE A 27 -18.66 11.97 2.73
C PHE A 27 -18.46 13.24 1.92
N ASN A 28 -19.46 14.12 1.97
CA ASN A 28 -19.53 15.33 1.15
C ASN A 28 -18.33 16.24 1.40
N LEU A 29 -17.49 16.38 0.37
CA LEU A 29 -16.36 17.28 0.28
C LEU A 29 -16.47 18.08 -1.01
N ASP A 30 -15.87 19.27 -1.04
CA ASP A 30 -15.78 20.09 -2.26
C ASP A 30 -14.62 19.60 -3.14
N LEU A 31 -14.87 18.50 -3.86
CA LEU A 31 -13.90 17.84 -4.72
C LEU A 31 -14.33 17.90 -6.18
N PRO A 32 -13.37 17.94 -7.12
CA PRO A 32 -13.66 17.92 -8.55
C PRO A 32 -14.40 16.67 -9.00
N GLU A 33 -15.08 16.77 -10.15
CA GLU A 33 -15.73 15.64 -10.82
C GLU A 33 -14.76 14.48 -11.05
N GLY A 34 -15.21 13.27 -10.76
CA GLY A 34 -14.40 12.04 -10.83
C GLY A 34 -13.66 11.71 -9.54
N ILE A 35 -13.84 12.48 -8.46
CA ILE A 35 -13.27 12.21 -7.14
C ILE A 35 -14.39 12.18 -6.10
N GLU A 36 -14.60 11.03 -5.48
CA GLU A 36 -15.61 10.82 -4.45
C GLU A 36 -14.99 10.23 -3.18
N VAL A 37 -15.47 10.66 -2.02
CA VAL A 37 -15.03 10.11 -0.73
C VAL A 37 -16.21 9.50 0.02
N TYR A 38 -15.98 8.35 0.61
CA TYR A 38 -16.97 7.61 1.40
C TYR A 38 -16.45 7.36 2.80
N LEU A 39 -17.33 7.45 3.78
CA LEU A 39 -17.12 7.03 5.16
C LEU A 39 -17.82 5.69 5.40
N GLY A 40 -17.07 4.71 5.86
CA GLY A 40 -17.57 3.41 6.28
C GLY A 40 -17.55 3.25 7.80
N ILE A 41 -18.63 2.75 8.34
CA ILE A 41 -18.76 2.48 9.78
C ILE A 41 -19.29 1.06 9.99
N ASN A 42 -18.65 0.31 10.89
CA ASN A 42 -19.18 -0.92 11.46
C ASN A 42 -19.24 -0.78 12.98
N LYS A 43 -20.46 -0.84 13.54
CA LYS A 43 -20.65 -0.71 15.01
C LYS A 43 -20.50 -2.02 15.76
N LYS A 44 -20.68 -3.18 15.10
CA LYS A 44 -20.57 -4.51 15.74
C LYS A 44 -19.11 -4.89 15.97
N ILE A 45 -18.28 -4.67 14.94
CA ILE A 45 -16.82 -4.69 15.05
C ILE A 45 -16.43 -3.23 14.99
N PRO A 46 -15.93 -2.59 16.06
CA PRO A 46 -15.63 -1.16 16.03
C PRO A 46 -14.62 -0.86 14.91
N LEU A 47 -15.13 -0.40 13.76
CA LEU A 47 -14.33 -0.02 12.59
C LEU A 47 -14.85 1.27 11.97
N LYS A 48 -13.91 2.12 11.60
CA LYS A 48 -14.14 3.35 10.86
C LYS A 48 -13.10 3.46 9.76
N ALA A 49 -13.55 3.68 8.54
CA ALA A 49 -12.69 3.74 7.37
C ALA A 49 -13.18 4.82 6.39
N TRP A 50 -12.26 5.37 5.62
CA TRP A 50 -12.56 6.24 4.49
C TRP A 50 -12.02 5.64 3.21
N VAL A 51 -12.77 5.81 2.15
CA VAL A 51 -12.38 5.39 0.81
C VAL A 51 -12.54 6.57 -0.12
N ALA A 52 -11.47 6.91 -0.84
CA ALA A 52 -11.55 7.78 -2.00
C ALA A 52 -11.59 6.91 -3.27
N LYS A 53 -12.57 7.19 -4.13
CA LYS A 53 -12.72 6.64 -5.48
C LYS A 53 -12.35 7.71 -6.48
N ILE A 54 -11.40 7.42 -7.34
CA ILE A 54 -10.87 8.37 -8.32
C ILE A 54 -11.01 7.76 -9.71
N ASP A 55 -11.69 8.46 -10.60
CA ASP A 55 -11.88 8.06 -12.00
C ASP A 55 -10.65 8.42 -12.84
N LEU A 56 -9.78 7.45 -13.10
CA LEU A 56 -8.58 7.64 -13.92
C LEU A 56 -8.87 7.83 -15.40
N SER A 57 -10.09 7.59 -15.87
CA SER A 57 -10.50 7.91 -17.24
C SER A 57 -10.72 9.42 -17.46
N ASN A 58 -10.85 10.19 -16.37
CA ASN A 58 -10.94 11.64 -16.43
C ASN A 58 -9.56 12.26 -16.74
N LYS A 59 -9.41 12.78 -17.93
CA LYS A 59 -8.14 13.38 -18.44
C LYS A 59 -7.58 14.53 -17.59
N TYR A 60 -8.37 15.14 -16.72
CA TYR A 60 -7.94 16.20 -15.82
C TYR A 60 -7.33 15.65 -14.52
N ILE A 61 -7.51 14.36 -14.26
CA ILE A 61 -6.97 13.70 -13.06
C ILE A 61 -5.59 13.12 -13.37
N SER A 62 -4.66 13.31 -12.44
CA SER A 62 -3.36 12.67 -12.48
C SER A 62 -2.92 12.22 -11.10
N VAL A 63 -2.10 11.18 -11.05
CA VAL A 63 -1.55 10.57 -9.83
C VAL A 63 -0.04 10.78 -9.80
N ARG A 64 0.52 11.09 -8.63
CA ARG A 64 1.98 11.21 -8.45
C ARG A 64 2.40 10.61 -7.12
N VAL A 65 3.59 10.06 -7.08
CA VAL A 65 4.33 9.84 -5.84
C VAL A 65 5.08 11.13 -5.51
N LEU A 66 5.06 11.50 -4.25
CA LEU A 66 5.68 12.70 -3.72
C LEU A 66 6.69 12.33 -2.63
N SER A 67 7.81 13.02 -2.61
CA SER A 67 8.78 13.05 -1.51
C SER A 67 8.81 14.43 -0.88
N SER A 68 9.16 14.52 0.40
CA SER A 68 9.34 15.80 1.08
C SER A 68 10.64 16.46 0.63
N ASN A 69 10.59 17.78 0.42
CA ASN A 69 11.77 18.61 0.18
C ASN A 69 12.34 19.21 1.47
N ASP A 70 11.76 18.92 2.63
CA ASP A 70 12.25 19.44 3.91
C ASP A 70 13.60 18.86 4.25
N LYS A 71 14.34 19.56 5.13
CA LYS A 71 15.72 19.24 5.47
C LYS A 71 15.89 17.85 6.09
N ASP A 72 14.88 17.40 6.82
CA ASP A 72 14.80 16.08 7.43
C ASP A 72 14.06 15.05 6.53
N GLN A 73 13.66 15.48 5.32
CA GLN A 73 12.91 14.70 4.31
C GLN A 73 11.54 14.21 4.79
N ARG A 74 10.89 14.95 5.70
CA ARG A 74 9.55 14.61 6.18
C ARG A 74 8.63 15.81 6.08
N ALA A 75 7.34 15.54 5.81
CA ALA A 75 6.26 16.51 5.85
C ALA A 75 4.97 15.85 6.29
N THR A 76 4.05 16.61 6.85
CA THR A 76 2.71 16.08 7.13
C THR A 76 1.92 15.90 5.83
N PRO A 77 0.96 14.96 5.75
CA PRO A 77 0.07 14.85 4.60
C PRO A 77 -0.63 16.17 4.23
N MET A 78 -0.91 17.04 5.19
CA MET A 78 -1.46 18.36 4.92
C MET A 78 -0.47 19.26 4.20
N GLN A 79 0.78 19.31 4.64
CA GLN A 79 1.86 20.05 3.96
C GLN A 79 2.04 19.54 2.52
N PHE A 80 2.08 18.22 2.31
CA PHE A 80 2.11 17.66 0.95
C PHE A 80 0.93 18.15 0.09
N LEU A 81 -0.28 18.24 0.65
CA LEU A 81 -1.45 18.73 -0.08
C LEU A 81 -1.30 20.20 -0.46
N GLU A 82 -0.91 21.05 0.47
CA GLU A 82 -0.81 22.50 0.29
C GLU A 82 0.32 22.87 -0.67
N GLU A 83 1.53 22.34 -0.44
CA GLU A 83 2.71 22.65 -1.24
C GLU A 83 2.59 22.19 -2.69
N ASN A 84 1.87 21.10 -2.94
CA ASN A 84 1.70 20.54 -4.27
C ASN A 84 0.36 20.91 -4.91
N SER A 85 -0.55 21.61 -4.22
CA SER A 85 -1.92 21.91 -4.68
C SER A 85 -2.70 20.64 -5.07
N ALA A 86 -2.48 19.54 -4.34
CA ALA A 86 -3.18 18.30 -4.55
C ALA A 86 -4.64 18.38 -4.06
N LYS A 87 -5.51 17.51 -4.57
CA LYS A 87 -6.91 17.39 -4.13
C LYS A 87 -7.07 16.36 -3.02
N ILE A 88 -6.29 15.29 -3.09
CA ILE A 88 -6.19 14.27 -2.04
C ILE A 88 -4.72 13.91 -1.85
N ILE A 89 -4.34 13.67 -0.61
CA ILE A 89 -3.07 13.04 -0.23
C ILE A 89 -3.36 11.85 0.68
N ILE A 90 -2.68 10.74 0.43
CA ILE A 90 -2.56 9.61 1.35
C ILE A 90 -1.06 9.39 1.63
N ASN A 91 -0.71 8.97 2.85
CA ASN A 91 0.67 8.63 3.18
C ASN A 91 1.22 7.52 2.26
N GLY A 92 2.52 7.51 2.05
CA GLY A 92 3.22 6.58 1.17
C GLY A 92 3.76 5.33 1.88
N GLY A 93 5.00 4.96 1.51
CA GLY A 93 5.69 3.76 1.98
C GLY A 93 6.33 3.90 3.36
N TYR A 94 7.03 2.83 3.78
CA TYR A 94 7.76 2.77 5.05
C TYR A 94 9.01 3.63 5.01
N PHE A 95 9.37 4.20 6.16
CA PHE A 95 10.58 5.01 6.31
C PHE A 95 11.21 4.82 7.69
N ASN A 96 12.52 5.09 7.77
CA ASN A 96 13.29 5.03 8.99
C ASN A 96 13.51 6.44 9.55
N SER A 97 12.70 6.81 10.55
CA SER A 97 12.79 8.11 11.22
C SER A 97 13.96 8.24 12.21
N ASP A 98 14.70 7.15 12.47
CA ASP A 98 15.87 7.17 13.34
C ASP A 98 17.12 7.62 12.58
N LYS A 99 17.01 7.85 11.27
CA LYS A 99 18.03 8.41 10.40
C LYS A 99 17.84 9.90 10.18
N GLU A 100 18.90 10.65 10.07
CA GLU A 100 18.91 12.06 9.68
C GLU A 100 19.92 12.29 8.54
N PRO A 101 19.46 12.66 7.34
CA PRO A 101 18.05 12.76 6.95
C PRO A 101 17.33 11.41 7.00
N THR A 102 15.99 11.45 7.05
CA THR A 102 15.14 10.24 7.02
C THR A 102 15.39 9.46 5.73
N GLU A 103 15.43 8.13 5.82
CA GLU A 103 15.60 7.23 4.67
C GLU A 103 14.29 6.49 4.38
N HIS A 104 13.91 6.38 3.11
CA HIS A 104 12.80 5.52 2.69
C HIS A 104 13.20 4.05 2.82
N VAL A 105 12.30 3.18 3.25
CA VAL A 105 12.58 1.75 3.34
C VAL A 105 12.34 1.09 1.99
N GLY A 106 13.38 1.14 1.15
CA GLY A 106 13.37 0.63 -0.22
C GLY A 106 13.00 1.71 -1.25
N LEU A 107 12.57 1.27 -2.42
CA LEU A 107 12.39 2.10 -3.61
C LEU A 107 11.58 3.38 -3.36
N LEU A 108 12.15 4.51 -3.75
CA LEU A 108 11.45 5.77 -3.94
C LEU A 108 11.95 6.43 -5.23
N LYS A 109 11.04 6.65 -6.16
CA LYS A 109 11.29 7.33 -7.43
C LYS A 109 10.23 8.40 -7.62
N THR A 110 10.63 9.66 -7.82
CA THR A 110 9.70 10.76 -8.10
C THR A 110 10.17 11.58 -9.29
N LYS A 111 9.25 12.00 -10.14
CA LYS A 111 9.53 12.82 -11.33
C LYS A 111 10.62 12.21 -12.25
N GLY A 112 10.73 10.88 -12.28
CA GLY A 112 11.73 10.15 -13.06
C GLY A 112 13.08 9.97 -12.35
N ASN A 113 13.33 10.58 -11.20
CA ASN A 113 14.57 10.48 -10.45
C ASN A 113 14.46 9.38 -9.39
N LEU A 114 15.42 8.44 -9.39
CA LEU A 114 15.56 7.44 -8.33
C LEU A 114 16.16 8.11 -7.09
N GLU A 115 15.36 8.34 -6.05
CA GLU A 115 15.80 8.96 -4.80
C GLU A 115 16.39 7.93 -3.84
N GLU A 116 15.69 6.77 -3.72
CA GLU A 116 16.14 5.63 -2.93
C GLU A 116 16.03 4.34 -3.73
N PRO A 117 17.07 3.51 -3.79
CA PRO A 117 16.99 2.20 -4.45
C PRO A 117 16.18 1.21 -3.61
N ALA A 118 15.74 0.13 -4.24
CA ALA A 118 15.09 -0.97 -3.55
C ALA A 118 16.01 -1.63 -2.53
N SER A 119 15.50 -1.93 -1.35
CA SER A 119 16.20 -2.80 -0.40
C SER A 119 16.27 -4.22 -0.97
N HIS A 120 17.46 -4.74 -1.22
CA HIS A 120 17.66 -6.07 -1.79
C HIS A 120 17.47 -7.21 -0.77
N SER A 121 17.59 -6.90 0.52
CA SER A 121 17.45 -7.90 1.58
C SER A 121 17.03 -7.26 2.89
N VAL A 122 16.47 -8.10 3.75
CA VAL A 122 16.13 -7.75 5.14
C VAL A 122 16.58 -8.89 6.07
N TYR A 123 16.82 -8.55 7.34
CA TYR A 123 17.12 -9.53 8.37
C TYR A 123 15.85 -9.87 9.16
N ARG A 124 15.63 -11.18 9.43
CA ARG A 124 14.63 -11.71 10.37
C ARG A 124 15.25 -12.88 11.13
N ASP A 125 15.09 -12.85 12.45
CA ASP A 125 15.62 -13.92 13.32
C ASP A 125 17.09 -14.28 13.03
N SER A 126 17.92 -13.25 12.77
CA SER A 126 19.35 -13.35 12.41
C SER A 126 19.64 -13.89 11.01
N GLU A 127 18.64 -14.25 10.22
CA GLU A 127 18.79 -14.69 8.83
C GLU A 127 18.59 -13.54 7.84
N ARG A 128 19.34 -13.56 6.76
CA ARG A 128 19.26 -12.59 5.66
C ARG A 128 18.37 -13.15 4.55
N TYR A 129 17.29 -12.45 4.28
CA TYR A 129 16.35 -12.76 3.21
C TYR A 129 16.51 -11.79 2.05
N HIS A 130 16.80 -12.27 0.84
CA HIS A 130 16.67 -11.46 -0.37
C HIS A 130 15.19 -11.29 -0.70
N ILE A 131 14.80 -10.08 -1.11
CA ILE A 131 13.40 -9.72 -1.30
C ILE A 131 13.17 -9.00 -2.63
N SER A 132 11.98 -9.23 -3.20
CA SER A 132 11.28 -8.29 -4.05
C SER A 132 10.01 -7.88 -3.31
N ARG A 133 9.77 -6.61 -3.13
CA ARG A 133 8.58 -6.11 -2.40
C ARG A 133 7.59 -5.48 -3.33
N GLY A 134 6.33 -5.46 -2.88
CA GLY A 134 5.28 -4.74 -3.55
C GLY A 134 5.58 -3.24 -3.63
N ALA A 135 5.34 -2.66 -4.78
CA ALA A 135 5.48 -1.25 -5.06
C ALA A 135 4.27 -0.73 -5.83
N PHE A 136 3.93 0.53 -5.60
CA PHE A 136 3.01 1.30 -6.43
C PHE A 136 3.83 2.14 -7.41
N GLY A 137 3.46 2.15 -8.67
CA GLY A 137 4.10 2.93 -9.73
C GLY A 137 3.12 3.71 -10.58
N VAL A 138 3.63 4.79 -11.18
CA VAL A 138 2.93 5.59 -12.19
C VAL A 138 3.83 5.68 -13.41
N THR A 139 3.35 5.22 -14.56
CA THR A 139 4.10 5.26 -15.82
C THR A 139 4.26 6.68 -16.34
N TYR A 140 5.08 6.86 -17.37
CA TYR A 140 5.21 8.16 -18.06
C TYR A 140 3.93 8.55 -18.81
N SER A 141 3.06 7.60 -19.16
CA SER A 141 1.71 7.85 -19.73
C SER A 141 0.67 8.22 -18.67
N GLY A 142 0.98 8.06 -17.37
CA GLY A 142 0.07 8.34 -16.26
C GLY A 142 -0.76 7.13 -15.81
N GLU A 143 -0.53 5.96 -16.39
CA GLU A 143 -1.14 4.71 -15.94
C GLU A 143 -0.57 4.29 -14.59
N VAL A 144 -1.41 3.70 -13.74
CA VAL A 144 -1.00 3.17 -12.43
C VAL A 144 -0.77 1.67 -12.50
N ASP A 145 0.20 1.21 -11.72
CA ASP A 145 0.54 -0.22 -11.65
C ASP A 145 0.98 -0.60 -10.24
N ILE A 146 0.85 -1.89 -9.90
CA ILE A 146 1.36 -2.49 -8.66
C ILE A 146 2.13 -3.75 -9.04
N ALA A 147 3.40 -3.81 -8.68
CA ALA A 147 4.28 -4.92 -9.00
C ALA A 147 5.21 -5.26 -7.84
N TRP A 148 5.71 -6.50 -7.80
CA TRP A 148 6.87 -6.83 -6.97
C TRP A 148 8.12 -6.43 -7.72
N CYS A 149 8.94 -5.58 -7.13
CA CYS A 149 10.07 -5.03 -7.85
C CYS A 149 11.35 -4.95 -7.00
N SER A 150 12.46 -4.73 -7.68
CA SER A 150 13.76 -4.38 -7.12
C SER A 150 14.56 -3.55 -8.11
N THR A 151 15.69 -2.97 -7.68
CA THR A 151 16.55 -2.13 -8.52
C THR A 151 17.88 -2.81 -8.83
N LYS A 152 18.41 -2.55 -10.02
CA LYS A 152 19.77 -2.89 -10.41
C LYS A 152 20.31 -1.81 -11.34
N ASN A 153 21.44 -1.18 -10.98
CA ASN A 153 22.07 -0.12 -11.77
C ASN A 153 21.07 0.98 -12.19
N ASP A 154 20.36 1.55 -11.22
CA ASP A 154 19.36 2.61 -11.41
C ASP A 154 18.12 2.22 -12.24
N SER A 155 18.04 0.99 -12.69
CA SER A 155 16.88 0.43 -13.39
C SER A 155 15.99 -0.36 -12.43
N ILE A 156 14.69 -0.29 -12.64
CA ILE A 156 13.71 -1.04 -11.86
C ILE A 156 13.29 -2.27 -12.66
N PHE A 157 13.27 -3.41 -11.99
CA PHE A 157 12.82 -4.69 -12.55
C PHE A 157 11.63 -5.20 -11.76
N GLU A 158 10.63 -5.70 -12.45
CA GLU A 158 9.40 -6.27 -11.89
C GLU A 158 9.30 -7.78 -12.12
N TRP A 159 8.54 -8.42 -11.27
CA TRP A 159 8.16 -9.84 -11.37
C TRP A 159 6.66 -9.98 -11.16
N SER A 160 6.07 -11.00 -11.79
CA SER A 160 4.66 -11.35 -11.63
C SER A 160 4.33 -11.99 -10.27
N ARG A 161 5.36 -12.34 -9.49
CA ARG A 161 5.27 -12.89 -8.13
C ARG A 161 6.48 -12.45 -7.32
N PRO A 162 6.34 -12.38 -5.98
CA PRO A 162 7.49 -12.10 -5.11
C PRO A 162 8.49 -13.26 -5.11
N LEU A 163 9.69 -13.00 -4.63
CA LEU A 163 10.64 -14.06 -4.30
C LEU A 163 10.05 -14.94 -3.20
N GLN A 164 10.12 -16.25 -3.39
CA GLN A 164 9.56 -17.20 -2.43
C GLN A 164 10.45 -17.32 -1.21
N ASN A 165 10.10 -16.64 -0.15
CA ASN A 165 10.73 -16.76 1.15
C ASN A 165 9.79 -17.47 2.13
N ARG A 166 10.36 -18.11 3.14
CA ARG A 166 9.63 -18.67 4.30
C ARG A 166 10.49 -18.53 5.53
N PRO A 167 9.91 -18.44 6.74
CA PRO A 167 10.69 -18.47 7.98
C PRO A 167 11.68 -19.65 8.01
N GLY A 168 12.98 -19.37 8.17
CA GLY A 168 14.05 -20.36 8.14
C GLY A 168 14.48 -20.82 6.75
N PHE A 169 13.89 -20.30 5.66
CA PHE A 169 14.22 -20.66 4.28
C PHE A 169 14.35 -19.41 3.41
N PRO A 170 15.44 -18.63 3.56
CA PRO A 170 15.68 -17.43 2.78
C PRO A 170 16.02 -17.76 1.32
N ASN A 171 15.67 -16.84 0.41
CA ASN A 171 16.25 -16.82 -0.92
C ASN A 171 17.68 -16.28 -0.88
N ASP A 172 18.57 -16.89 -1.66
CA ASP A 172 20.00 -16.52 -1.67
C ASP A 172 20.32 -15.30 -2.55
N SER A 173 19.45 -14.97 -3.51
CA SER A 173 19.69 -13.89 -4.47
C SER A 173 18.41 -13.40 -5.15
N ILE A 174 18.50 -12.24 -5.82
CA ILE A 174 17.44 -11.71 -6.66
C ILE A 174 17.71 -12.14 -8.11
N PRO A 175 16.79 -12.87 -8.79
CA PRO A 175 16.97 -13.37 -10.14
C PRO A 175 16.66 -12.27 -11.18
N PHE A 176 17.53 -11.27 -11.31
CA PHE A 176 17.33 -10.14 -12.23
C PHE A 176 17.20 -10.53 -13.71
N LEU A 177 17.70 -11.72 -14.11
CA LEU A 177 17.55 -12.21 -15.48
C LEU A 177 16.11 -12.58 -15.83
N ASP A 178 15.30 -12.89 -14.83
CA ASP A 178 13.88 -13.24 -14.99
C ASP A 178 12.97 -12.03 -14.81
N GLY A 179 13.52 -10.90 -14.39
CA GLY A 179 12.79 -9.64 -14.20
C GLY A 179 12.56 -8.90 -15.50
N LYS A 180 11.42 -8.23 -15.63
CA LYS A 180 11.12 -7.31 -16.72
C LYS A 180 11.46 -5.89 -16.31
N TYR A 181 11.91 -5.07 -17.25
CA TYR A 181 12.12 -3.64 -16.99
C TYR A 181 10.77 -2.96 -16.71
N TRP A 182 10.69 -2.26 -15.58
CA TRP A 182 9.48 -1.54 -15.17
C TRP A 182 9.67 -0.04 -15.42
N ASP A 183 9.06 0.44 -16.51
CA ASP A 183 9.20 1.82 -16.98
C ASP A 183 8.19 2.75 -16.31
N VAL A 184 8.50 3.14 -15.08
CA VAL A 184 7.67 4.06 -14.29
C VAL A 184 8.37 5.39 -14.04
N ARG A 185 7.60 6.48 -14.11
CA ARG A 185 8.06 7.83 -13.78
C ARG A 185 8.18 8.02 -12.28
N ASP A 186 7.18 7.55 -11.55
CA ASP A 186 7.11 7.62 -10.11
C ASP A 186 6.89 6.20 -9.55
N ALA A 187 7.52 5.86 -8.44
CA ALA A 187 7.28 4.60 -7.74
C ALA A 187 7.66 4.68 -6.26
N LEU A 188 7.01 3.90 -5.43
CA LEU A 188 7.38 3.70 -4.04
C LEU A 188 7.17 2.26 -3.59
N HIS A 189 8.12 1.72 -2.83
CA HIS A 189 7.94 0.47 -2.09
C HIS A 189 7.00 0.65 -0.90
N ALA A 190 6.18 -0.36 -0.70
CA ALA A 190 5.36 -0.51 0.49
C ALA A 190 5.17 -2.01 0.78
N GLY A 191 3.93 -2.50 0.89
CA GLY A 191 3.64 -3.92 1.01
C GLY A 191 3.10 -4.35 2.37
N PRO A 192 2.67 -5.60 2.44
CA PRO A 192 2.63 -6.56 1.32
C PRO A 192 1.54 -6.22 0.29
N VAL A 193 1.65 -6.83 -0.90
CA VAL A 193 0.56 -6.86 -1.87
C VAL A 193 -0.63 -7.57 -1.23
N LEU A 194 -1.83 -7.04 -1.45
CA LEU A 194 -3.08 -7.54 -0.88
C LEU A 194 -3.91 -8.32 -1.89
N ILE A 195 -3.93 -7.83 -3.13
CA ILE A 195 -4.69 -8.39 -4.24
C ILE A 195 -3.78 -8.38 -5.47
N SER A 196 -3.75 -9.51 -6.18
CA SER A 196 -3.12 -9.61 -7.50
C SER A 196 -3.98 -10.43 -8.46
N GLY A 197 -4.11 -9.96 -9.71
CA GLY A 197 -4.96 -10.58 -10.73
C GLY A 197 -6.44 -10.69 -10.33
N GLY A 198 -6.93 -9.79 -9.48
CA GLY A 198 -8.30 -9.78 -8.97
C GLY A 198 -8.58 -10.82 -7.88
N LYS A 199 -7.56 -11.40 -7.29
CA LYS A 199 -7.67 -12.36 -6.19
C LYS A 199 -6.89 -11.85 -4.97
N ILE A 200 -7.42 -12.14 -3.78
CA ILE A 200 -6.66 -11.89 -2.55
C ILE A 200 -5.44 -12.81 -2.58
N ASP A 201 -4.26 -12.22 -2.59
CA ASP A 201 -2.97 -12.90 -2.71
C ASP A 201 -1.97 -12.28 -1.71
N LEU A 202 -2.09 -12.68 -0.45
CA LEU A 202 -1.30 -12.14 0.65
C LEU A 202 0.03 -12.89 0.78
N ASN A 203 1.09 -12.25 0.34
CA ASN A 203 2.44 -12.82 0.35
C ASN A 203 3.28 -12.30 1.54
N ILE A 204 2.71 -12.37 2.76
CA ILE A 204 3.34 -11.87 4.00
C ILE A 204 4.70 -12.54 4.24
N GLU A 205 4.79 -13.86 4.00
CA GLU A 205 6.04 -14.62 4.17
C GLU A 205 7.02 -14.33 3.03
N ASP A 206 6.57 -14.37 1.79
CA ASP A 206 7.41 -14.14 0.62
C ASP A 206 8.02 -12.73 0.61
N GLU A 207 7.24 -11.70 0.98
CA GLU A 207 7.73 -10.33 1.12
C GLU A 207 8.43 -10.05 2.46
N VAL A 208 8.58 -11.07 3.32
CA VAL A 208 9.27 -11.03 4.62
C VAL A 208 8.71 -9.98 5.58
N PHE A 209 7.38 -9.97 5.73
CA PHE A 209 6.67 -9.18 6.76
C PHE A 209 6.30 -9.99 8.00
N PHE A 210 6.61 -11.29 8.04
CA PHE A 210 6.42 -12.12 9.23
C PHE A 210 7.29 -11.62 10.42
N ASN A 211 6.85 -11.92 11.63
CA ASN A 211 7.50 -11.46 12.87
C ASN A 211 7.68 -9.93 12.95
N THR A 212 6.78 -9.18 12.31
CA THR A 212 6.74 -7.71 12.39
C THR A 212 5.36 -7.22 12.84
N PRO A 213 5.25 -5.99 13.38
CA PRO A 213 3.96 -5.40 13.72
C PRO A 213 3.01 -5.27 12.52
N VAL A 214 3.52 -5.32 11.29
CA VAL A 214 2.71 -5.26 10.05
C VAL A 214 1.73 -6.43 9.96
N ALA A 215 2.06 -7.60 10.47
CA ALA A 215 1.16 -8.76 10.45
C ALA A 215 -0.03 -8.65 11.44
N GLY A 216 0.02 -7.72 12.42
CA GLY A 216 -1.02 -7.57 13.44
C GLY A 216 -2.17 -6.65 13.06
N VAL A 217 -3.12 -6.46 14.00
CA VAL A 217 -4.21 -5.46 13.88
C VAL A 217 -3.65 -4.06 14.01
N GLN A 218 -3.84 -3.23 12.98
CA GLN A 218 -3.27 -1.89 12.90
C GLN A 218 -4.25 -0.90 12.24
N PRO A 219 -4.09 0.42 12.48
CA PRO A 219 -4.53 1.42 11.51
C PRO A 219 -3.84 1.14 10.17
N ARG A 220 -4.56 1.28 9.04
CA ARG A 220 -4.07 0.89 7.72
C ARG A 220 -4.27 1.97 6.69
N SER A 221 -3.36 1.99 5.75
CA SER A 221 -3.48 2.71 4.48
C SER A 221 -3.33 1.71 3.35
N ALA A 222 -4.09 1.85 2.29
CA ALA A 222 -3.99 1.00 1.11
C ALA A 222 -4.30 1.77 -0.16
N ILE A 223 -3.73 1.31 -1.26
CA ILE A 223 -4.00 1.76 -2.61
C ILE A 223 -4.30 0.55 -3.49
N GLY A 224 -5.20 0.71 -4.45
CA GLY A 224 -5.49 -0.32 -5.44
C GLY A 224 -6.23 0.27 -6.63
N TYR A 225 -6.36 -0.50 -7.70
CA TYR A 225 -7.11 -0.07 -8.88
C TYR A 225 -7.99 -1.19 -9.42
N THR A 226 -9.00 -0.79 -10.17
CA THR A 226 -10.02 -1.67 -10.75
C THR A 226 -9.87 -1.77 -12.27
N LYS A 227 -10.55 -2.75 -12.90
CA LYS A 227 -10.55 -2.91 -14.36
C LYS A 227 -11.21 -1.74 -15.09
N ASP A 228 -12.15 -1.07 -14.45
CA ASP A 228 -12.88 0.09 -14.97
C ASP A 228 -12.20 1.42 -14.61
N GLN A 229 -10.87 1.38 -14.47
CA GLN A 229 -10.01 2.56 -14.28
C GLN A 229 -10.36 3.42 -13.04
N GLN A 230 -10.85 2.79 -11.96
CA GLN A 230 -11.01 3.47 -10.70
C GLN A 230 -9.76 3.24 -9.83
N LEU A 231 -9.13 4.30 -9.34
CA LEU A 231 -8.15 4.21 -8.27
C LEU A 231 -8.89 4.26 -6.93
N ILE A 232 -8.51 3.36 -6.03
CA ILE A 232 -9.10 3.23 -4.69
C ILE A 232 -8.02 3.54 -3.66
N LEU A 233 -8.21 4.60 -2.89
CA LEU A 233 -7.40 4.89 -1.71
C LEU A 233 -8.23 4.58 -0.48
N MET A 234 -7.69 3.81 0.46
CA MET A 234 -8.39 3.41 1.67
C MET A 234 -7.56 3.74 2.91
N ILE A 235 -8.21 4.33 3.90
CA ILE A 235 -7.69 4.52 5.26
C ILE A 235 -8.61 3.80 6.23
N VAL A 236 -8.05 3.00 7.12
CA VAL A 236 -8.77 2.39 8.25
C VAL A 236 -8.18 2.92 9.54
N ASP A 237 -8.99 3.59 10.34
CA ASP A 237 -8.62 3.99 11.71
C ASP A 237 -8.33 2.78 12.58
N GLY A 238 -7.53 2.98 13.61
CA GLY A 238 -7.23 1.92 14.57
C GLY A 238 -6.64 2.45 15.88
N ARG A 239 -6.42 1.54 16.83
CA ARG A 239 -5.89 1.84 18.18
C ARG A 239 -6.76 2.85 18.94
N GLN A 240 -8.08 2.83 18.71
CA GLN A 240 -9.06 3.68 19.39
C GLN A 240 -10.38 2.94 19.61
N VAL A 241 -11.21 3.43 20.51
CA VAL A 241 -12.45 2.76 20.91
C VAL A 241 -13.41 2.57 19.73
N GLU A 242 -13.53 3.58 18.88
CA GLU A 242 -14.42 3.58 17.72
C GLU A 242 -13.90 2.77 16.53
N SER A 243 -12.60 2.43 16.54
CA SER A 243 -11.97 1.65 15.47
C SER A 243 -10.73 0.93 15.98
N ARG A 244 -10.81 -0.40 16.02
CA ARG A 244 -9.69 -1.23 16.47
C ARG A 244 -8.51 -1.29 15.49
N GLY A 245 -8.80 -1.06 14.21
CA GLY A 245 -7.93 -1.39 13.10
C GLY A 245 -8.26 -2.75 12.49
N VAL A 246 -7.49 -3.15 11.49
CA VAL A 246 -7.71 -4.40 10.75
C VAL A 246 -6.43 -5.20 10.55
N TYR A 247 -6.57 -6.53 10.40
CA TYR A 247 -5.53 -7.38 9.85
C TYR A 247 -5.35 -7.11 8.35
N LEU A 248 -4.25 -7.57 7.76
CA LEU A 248 -4.01 -7.46 6.31
C LEU A 248 -5.06 -8.21 5.49
N GLU A 249 -5.50 -9.38 5.98
CA GLU A 249 -6.56 -10.16 5.35
C GLU A 249 -7.90 -9.40 5.32
N GLU A 250 -8.22 -8.73 6.41
CA GLU A 250 -9.43 -7.91 6.51
C GLU A 250 -9.35 -6.71 5.55
N LEU A 251 -8.17 -6.07 5.48
CA LEU A 251 -7.91 -4.99 4.53
C LEU A 251 -8.05 -5.46 3.07
N ALA A 252 -7.50 -6.64 2.74
CA ALA A 252 -7.62 -7.23 1.41
C ALA A 252 -9.09 -7.52 1.04
N ILE A 253 -9.88 -8.04 1.99
CA ILE A 253 -11.32 -8.25 1.80
C ILE A 253 -12.01 -6.92 1.53
N MET A 254 -11.73 -5.88 2.31
CA MET A 254 -12.31 -4.54 2.11
C MET A 254 -11.95 -3.97 0.74
N MET A 255 -10.68 -4.08 0.30
CA MET A 255 -10.26 -3.64 -1.04
C MET A 255 -10.94 -4.44 -2.16
N SER A 256 -11.16 -5.75 -1.96
CA SER A 256 -11.85 -6.60 -2.93
C SER A 256 -13.34 -6.24 -3.09
N GLU A 257 -14.00 -5.71 -2.06
CA GLU A 257 -15.36 -5.20 -2.14
C GLU A 257 -15.49 -4.00 -3.08
N PHE A 258 -14.43 -3.21 -3.24
CA PHE A 258 -14.30 -2.14 -4.23
C PHE A 258 -13.82 -2.62 -5.61
N LYS A 259 -13.79 -3.95 -5.84
CA LYS A 259 -13.43 -4.62 -7.10
C LYS A 259 -12.00 -4.33 -7.56
N CYS A 260 -11.08 -4.07 -6.65
CA CYS A 260 -9.67 -3.93 -6.99
C CYS A 260 -9.17 -5.21 -7.68
N VAL A 261 -8.43 -5.04 -8.76
CA VAL A 261 -7.71 -6.14 -9.43
C VAL A 261 -6.28 -6.23 -8.93
N GLU A 262 -5.70 -5.12 -8.51
CA GLU A 262 -4.45 -5.03 -7.78
C GLU A 262 -4.64 -4.13 -6.56
N ALA A 263 -4.02 -4.47 -5.43
CA ALA A 263 -4.01 -3.65 -4.23
C ALA A 263 -2.77 -3.87 -3.39
N LEU A 264 -2.28 -2.79 -2.78
CA LEU A 264 -1.06 -2.72 -1.99
C LEU A 264 -1.35 -2.09 -0.62
N ASN A 265 -0.85 -2.70 0.46
CA ASN A 265 -0.79 -2.05 1.76
C ASN A 265 0.34 -1.02 1.79
N LEU A 266 0.05 0.16 2.31
CA LEU A 266 1.01 1.25 2.52
C LEU A 266 1.50 1.27 3.98
N ASP A 267 2.34 2.26 4.35
CA ASP A 267 2.69 2.42 5.77
C ASP A 267 1.46 2.68 6.63
N GLY A 268 1.44 2.04 7.77
CA GLY A 268 0.30 1.99 8.67
C GLY A 268 0.52 2.71 10.01
N GLY A 269 -0.33 2.38 10.97
CA GLY A 269 -0.19 2.87 12.34
C GLY A 269 -0.38 4.39 12.44
N ARG A 270 0.59 5.10 13.03
CA ARG A 270 0.56 6.56 13.18
C ARG A 270 0.72 7.31 11.84
N SER A 271 1.27 6.65 10.84
CA SER A 271 1.46 7.24 9.51
C SER A 271 0.16 7.23 8.68
N SER A 272 -0.83 6.38 9.04
CA SER A 272 -2.10 6.27 8.32
C SER A 272 -2.87 7.59 8.34
N ALA A 273 -2.77 8.37 7.28
CA ALA A 273 -3.45 9.65 7.15
C ALA A 273 -3.91 9.91 5.71
N MET A 274 -5.16 10.35 5.57
CA MET A 274 -5.72 10.84 4.31
C MET A 274 -6.24 12.26 4.52
N VAL A 275 -5.81 13.16 3.64
CA VAL A 275 -6.23 14.55 3.60
C VAL A 275 -6.93 14.81 2.28
N ALA A 276 -8.09 15.44 2.33
CA ALA A 276 -8.86 15.89 1.17
C ALA A 276 -9.61 17.18 1.53
N ASP A 277 -9.79 18.08 0.56
CA ASP A 277 -10.50 19.34 0.78
C ASP A 277 -9.95 20.10 2.02
N SER A 278 -8.61 20.15 2.15
CA SER A 278 -7.90 20.76 3.28
C SER A 278 -8.33 20.24 4.67
N ARG A 279 -8.80 19.00 4.75
CA ARG A 279 -9.24 18.34 5.98
C ARG A 279 -8.53 17.02 6.18
N LEU A 280 -8.04 16.76 7.39
CA LEU A 280 -7.64 15.42 7.81
C LEU A 280 -8.91 14.60 8.03
N LEU A 281 -9.09 13.54 7.21
CA LEU A 281 -10.34 12.75 7.22
C LEU A 281 -10.40 11.79 8.40
N ASN A 282 -9.30 11.16 8.74
CA ASN A 282 -9.20 10.13 9.75
C ASN A 282 -8.49 10.62 11.03
N ARG A 283 -8.38 9.73 12.02
CA ARG A 283 -7.65 10.01 13.28
C ARG A 283 -6.45 9.06 13.39
N PRO A 284 -5.25 9.46 12.91
CA PRO A 284 -4.07 8.60 12.87
C PRO A 284 -3.75 7.99 14.26
N ALA A 285 -3.95 6.69 14.41
CA ALA A 285 -3.81 5.95 15.68
C ALA A 285 -4.56 6.61 16.87
N GLY A 286 -5.76 7.19 16.63
CA GLY A 286 -6.58 7.85 17.65
C GLY A 286 -6.21 9.32 17.92
N LEU A 287 -5.20 9.87 17.24
CA LEU A 287 -4.74 11.24 17.42
C LEU A 287 -5.45 12.20 16.44
N THR A 288 -5.49 13.46 16.79
CA THR A 288 -5.98 14.56 15.92
C THR A 288 -4.85 15.24 15.15
N THR A 289 -3.60 14.90 15.47
CA THR A 289 -2.39 15.41 14.83
C THR A 289 -1.86 14.42 13.81
N GLN A 290 -1.35 14.94 12.70
CA GLN A 290 -0.68 14.15 11.68
C GLN A 290 0.76 13.86 12.09
N ARG A 291 1.26 12.68 11.73
CA ARG A 291 2.68 12.37 11.75
C ARG A 291 3.29 12.86 10.43
N GLU A 292 4.48 13.43 10.49
CA GLU A 292 5.31 13.64 9.31
C GLU A 292 5.70 12.31 8.69
N VAL A 293 5.63 12.22 7.37
CA VAL A 293 5.96 11.06 6.56
C VAL A 293 6.93 11.45 5.45
N MET A 294 7.76 10.53 4.99
CA MET A 294 8.77 10.81 3.98
C MET A 294 8.18 10.87 2.57
N SER A 295 7.18 10.05 2.29
CA SER A 295 6.53 9.95 0.99
C SER A 295 5.01 9.97 1.10
N ALA A 296 4.37 10.41 0.03
CA ALA A 296 2.92 10.44 -0.10
C ALA A 296 2.48 10.10 -1.53
N ILE A 297 1.20 9.76 -1.69
CA ILE A 297 0.57 9.64 -3.01
C ILE A 297 -0.46 10.75 -3.11
N GLY A 298 -0.33 11.57 -4.15
CA GLY A 298 -1.17 12.73 -4.42
C GLY A 298 -2.06 12.55 -5.64
N ILE A 299 -3.31 13.02 -5.52
CA ILE A 299 -4.28 13.11 -6.60
C ILE A 299 -4.42 14.57 -7.00
N PHE A 300 -4.25 14.85 -8.28
CA PHE A 300 -4.26 16.20 -8.86
C PHE A 300 -5.41 16.34 -9.84
N TYR A 301 -5.89 17.56 -9.98
CA TYR A 301 -6.92 17.91 -10.96
C TYR A 301 -6.51 19.21 -11.68
N ASN A 302 -6.23 19.11 -12.96
CA ASN A 302 -5.75 20.20 -13.82
C ASN A 302 -6.74 20.40 -14.99
N LYS A 303 -7.69 21.31 -14.81
CA LYS A 303 -8.67 21.68 -15.85
C LYS A 303 -8.23 22.96 -16.59
#